data_e86952074c852b46c496875bd0b3e3f6
#
_entry.id   e86952074c852b46c496875bd0b3e3f6
#
_cell.length_a   1.000
_cell.length_b   1.000
_cell.length_c   1.000
_cell.angle_alpha   90.00
_cell.angle_beta   90.00
_cell.angle_gamma   90.00
#
_symmetry.space_group_name_H-M   'P 1'
#
loop_
_entity.id
_entity.type
_entity.pdbx_description
1 polymer ?
#
loop_
_entity_poly.entity_id
_entity_poly.type
_entity_poly.pdbx_seq_one_letter_code
_entity_poly.pdbx_strand_id
1 'polypeptide(L)'
;GGFVHRYLLFNKDAPIVKAVAANPAFVTLPDKNILYPFGLKGVESSDKNIKHWVDKNMAILLGEDDLGPRTKPLSNGQMARAQGLNCLERGKLLYNKTRTKAEELGFDFNWELITVPDVGHDNYKLAPFASIYLFGDVEEK
;
A
#
# COMPACT_ATOMS: atom_id res chain seq x y z
N GLY A 1 -5.36 -2.68 4.42
CA GLY A 1 -4.21 -2.15 3.68
C GLY A 1 -3.00 -1.86 4.57
N GLY A 2 -3.25 -1.23 5.70
CA GLY A 2 -2.15 -0.84 6.61
C GLY A 2 -1.31 -2.00 7.13
N PHE A 3 -1.92 -3.12 7.45
CA PHE A 3 -1.20 -4.31 7.89
C PHE A 3 -0.41 -4.97 6.77
N VAL A 4 -1.05 -5.18 5.62
CA VAL A 4 -0.50 -6.00 4.53
C VAL A 4 0.85 -5.46 4.03
N HIS A 5 0.92 -4.17 3.72
CA HIS A 5 2.16 -3.62 3.18
C HIS A 5 3.31 -3.63 4.21
N ARG A 6 3.02 -3.36 5.50
CA ARG A 6 4.02 -3.43 6.57
C ARG A 6 4.49 -4.86 6.85
N TYR A 7 3.55 -5.81 6.87
CA TYR A 7 3.90 -7.22 7.05
C TYR A 7 4.92 -7.69 6.01
N LEU A 8 4.67 -7.38 4.74
CA LEU A 8 5.57 -7.77 3.66
C LEU A 8 6.92 -7.04 3.69
N LEU A 9 6.94 -5.80 4.16
CA LEU A 9 8.19 -5.04 4.30
C LEU A 9 9.14 -5.69 5.32
N PHE A 10 8.62 -6.17 6.45
CA PHE A 10 9.42 -6.71 7.53
C PHE A 10 9.58 -8.24 7.48
N ASN A 11 8.84 -8.93 6.64
CA ASN A 11 8.86 -10.39 6.52
C ASN A 11 9.23 -10.81 5.09
N LYS A 12 10.51 -10.65 4.76
CA LYS A 12 11.05 -10.94 3.42
C LYS A 12 10.82 -12.38 2.96
N ASP A 13 10.74 -13.33 3.88
CA ASP A 13 10.57 -14.76 3.62
C ASP A 13 9.11 -15.20 3.70
N ALA A 14 8.16 -14.27 3.80
CA ALA A 14 6.74 -14.60 3.83
C ALA A 14 6.33 -15.37 2.57
N PRO A 15 5.67 -16.55 2.72
CA PRO A 15 5.29 -17.40 1.59
C PRO A 15 4.04 -16.86 0.88
N ILE A 16 4.10 -15.61 0.47
CA ILE A 16 3.00 -14.89 -0.19
C ILE A 16 3.39 -14.63 -1.63
N VAL A 17 2.58 -15.14 -2.56
CA VAL A 17 2.79 -14.99 -4.01
C VAL A 17 2.26 -13.64 -4.50
N LYS A 18 1.05 -13.29 -4.07
CA LYS A 18 0.39 -12.00 -4.39
C LYS A 18 -0.30 -11.43 -3.17
N ALA A 19 -0.39 -10.11 -3.09
CA ALA A 19 -1.09 -9.42 -2.02
C ALA A 19 -1.84 -8.20 -2.54
N VAL A 20 -2.88 -7.80 -1.82
CA VAL A 20 -3.62 -6.56 -2.06
C VAL A 20 -3.64 -5.73 -0.78
N ALA A 21 -3.16 -4.52 -0.85
CA ALA A 21 -3.27 -3.52 0.21
C ALA A 21 -4.36 -2.51 -0.17
N ALA A 22 -5.54 -2.66 0.42
CA ALA A 22 -6.69 -1.83 0.11
C ALA A 22 -6.84 -0.67 1.11
N ASN A 23 -7.09 0.52 0.61
CA ASN A 23 -7.45 1.72 1.37
C ASN A 23 -6.67 1.90 2.70
N PRO A 24 -5.33 1.99 2.69
CA PRO A 24 -4.56 2.13 3.92
C PRO A 24 -4.86 3.45 4.62
N ALA A 25 -5.13 3.38 5.93
CA ALA A 25 -5.42 4.57 6.73
C ALA A 25 -4.21 5.48 6.96
N PHE A 26 -3.04 4.90 7.01
CA PHE A 26 -1.73 5.54 6.90
C PHE A 26 -0.73 4.52 6.36
N VAL A 27 0.41 4.99 5.88
CA VAL A 27 1.38 4.14 5.20
C VAL A 27 2.77 4.26 5.82
N THR A 28 3.55 3.20 5.68
CA THR A 28 4.97 3.19 6.05
C THR A 28 5.79 3.41 4.78
N LEU A 29 6.37 4.60 4.66
CA LEU A 29 7.19 4.97 3.51
C LEU A 29 8.60 4.35 3.62
N PRO A 30 9.25 4.03 2.50
CA PRO A 30 10.64 3.54 2.50
C PRO A 30 11.64 4.68 2.74
N ASP A 31 11.47 5.39 3.83
CA ASP A 31 12.26 6.58 4.18
C ASP A 31 12.82 6.43 5.60
N LYS A 32 14.14 6.34 5.69
CA LYS A 32 14.88 6.19 6.96
C LYS A 32 14.96 7.48 7.78
N ASN A 33 14.50 8.60 7.23
CA ASN A 33 14.44 9.89 7.94
C ASN A 33 13.10 10.15 8.62
N ILE A 34 12.07 9.39 8.25
CA ILE A 34 10.72 9.50 8.82
C ILE A 34 10.54 8.45 9.89
N LEU A 35 10.04 8.87 11.06
CA LEU A 35 9.84 8.00 12.22
C LEU A 35 8.80 6.92 11.93
N TYR A 36 9.10 5.68 12.32
CA TYR A 36 8.14 4.57 12.29
C TYR A 36 6.89 4.90 13.16
N PRO A 37 5.67 4.59 12.76
CA PRO A 37 5.29 3.71 11.65
C PRO A 37 5.06 4.42 10.29
N PHE A 38 5.36 5.70 10.18
CA PHE A 38 5.16 6.48 8.94
C PHE A 38 6.35 6.38 7.97
N GLY A 39 7.49 5.97 8.47
CA GLY A 39 8.71 5.66 7.74
C GLY A 39 9.52 4.60 8.49
N LEU A 40 10.82 4.55 8.26
CA LEU A 40 11.70 3.49 8.75
C LEU A 40 12.68 3.93 9.84
N LYS A 41 12.65 5.20 10.27
CA LYS A 41 13.51 5.68 11.34
C LYS A 41 13.14 5.03 12.68
N GLY A 42 14.11 4.45 13.35
CA GLY A 42 13.93 3.82 14.66
C GLY A 42 13.58 2.33 14.60
N VAL A 43 13.47 1.75 13.41
CA VAL A 43 13.30 0.30 13.24
C VAL A 43 14.45 -0.28 12.44
N GLU A 44 14.78 -1.54 12.73
CA GLU A 44 15.79 -2.25 11.94
C GLU A 44 15.24 -2.58 10.56
N SER A 45 15.88 -2.06 9.54
CA SER A 45 15.55 -2.32 8.15
C SER A 45 16.78 -2.13 7.29
N SER A 46 16.84 -2.85 6.18
CA SER A 46 17.93 -2.77 5.21
C SER A 46 17.38 -2.58 3.81
N ASP A 47 18.26 -2.25 2.87
CA ASP A 47 17.89 -2.18 1.45
C ASP A 47 17.45 -3.55 0.91
N LYS A 48 17.88 -4.66 1.55
CA LYS A 48 17.38 -6.01 1.23
C LYS A 48 15.90 -6.16 1.56
N ASN A 49 15.42 -5.57 2.67
CA ASN A 49 14.00 -5.55 2.98
C ASN A 49 13.22 -4.81 1.90
N ILE A 50 13.71 -3.66 1.47
CA ILE A 50 13.09 -2.87 0.41
C ILE A 50 13.08 -3.65 -0.90
N LYS A 51 14.21 -4.31 -1.26
CA LYS A 51 14.32 -5.11 -2.48
C LYS A 51 13.25 -6.22 -2.52
N HIS A 52 13.12 -6.99 -1.47
CA HIS A 52 12.11 -8.05 -1.37
C HIS A 52 10.68 -7.50 -1.39
N TRP A 53 10.48 -6.37 -0.77
CA TRP A 53 9.17 -5.70 -0.70
C TRP A 53 8.68 -5.24 -2.07
N VAL A 54 9.54 -4.55 -2.83
CA VAL A 54 9.19 -4.02 -4.16
C VAL A 54 9.14 -5.10 -5.23
N ASP A 55 9.80 -6.23 -5.00
CA ASP A 55 9.78 -7.40 -5.88
C ASP A 55 8.51 -8.26 -5.70
N LYS A 56 7.80 -8.13 -4.58
CA LYS A 56 6.52 -8.81 -4.36
C LYS A 56 5.46 -8.31 -5.33
N ASN A 57 4.65 -9.22 -5.84
CA ASN A 57 3.45 -8.86 -6.59
C ASN A 57 2.38 -8.33 -5.63
N MET A 58 2.29 -7.03 -5.52
CA MET A 58 1.31 -6.38 -4.65
C MET A 58 0.54 -5.30 -5.40
N ALA A 59 -0.78 -5.27 -5.24
CA ALA A 59 -1.61 -4.18 -5.69
C ALA A 59 -1.93 -3.25 -4.52
N ILE A 60 -1.77 -1.96 -4.74
CA ILE A 60 -2.37 -0.92 -3.92
C ILE A 60 -3.74 -0.63 -4.55
N LEU A 61 -4.80 -0.99 -3.84
CA LEU A 61 -6.18 -0.93 -4.33
C LEU A 61 -6.94 0.17 -3.60
N LEU A 62 -7.40 1.17 -4.33
CA LEU A 62 -8.00 2.37 -3.77
C LEU A 62 -9.36 2.66 -4.39
N GLY A 63 -10.34 3.02 -3.55
CA GLY A 63 -11.57 3.61 -4.01
C GLY A 63 -11.37 5.09 -4.30
N GLU A 64 -11.77 5.56 -5.48
CA GLU A 64 -11.56 6.96 -5.88
C GLU A 64 -12.40 7.94 -5.07
N ASP A 65 -13.48 7.48 -4.45
CA ASP A 65 -14.33 8.28 -3.55
C ASP A 65 -13.95 8.16 -2.07
N ASP A 66 -12.83 7.51 -1.74
CA ASP A 66 -12.33 7.42 -0.36
C ASP A 66 -11.62 8.72 0.07
N LEU A 67 -12.36 9.80 -0.01
CA LEU A 67 -11.92 11.18 0.22
C LEU A 67 -12.37 11.72 1.60
N GLY A 68 -13.16 10.92 2.38
CA GLY A 68 -13.84 11.38 3.58
C GLY A 68 -15.04 12.28 3.27
N PRO A 69 -15.84 12.68 4.28
CA PRO A 69 -15.80 12.22 5.67
C PRO A 69 -16.23 10.75 5.82
N ARG A 70 -15.82 10.14 6.93
CA ARG A 70 -16.09 8.73 7.23
C ARG A 70 -16.85 8.58 8.54
N THR A 71 -17.58 7.47 8.69
CA THR A 71 -18.24 7.11 9.95
C THR A 71 -17.24 6.72 11.04
N LYS A 72 -16.05 6.20 10.65
CA LYS A 72 -14.95 5.89 11.57
C LYS A 72 -13.84 6.94 11.39
N PRO A 73 -13.20 7.39 12.48
CA PRO A 73 -12.11 8.34 12.38
C PRO A 73 -10.98 7.84 11.51
N LEU A 74 -10.49 8.67 10.61
CA LEU A 74 -9.23 8.46 9.94
C LEU A 74 -8.09 8.84 10.90
N SER A 75 -6.95 8.16 10.81
CA SER A 75 -5.73 8.58 11.49
C SER A 75 -5.41 10.05 11.13
N ASN A 76 -5.40 10.93 12.13
CA ASN A 76 -5.43 12.38 11.93
C ASN A 76 -4.32 13.13 12.68
N GLY A 77 -3.31 12.43 13.19
CA GLY A 77 -2.13 13.08 13.74
C GLY A 77 -1.32 13.80 12.66
N GLN A 78 -0.42 14.68 13.07
CA GLN A 78 0.39 15.52 12.17
C GLN A 78 1.11 14.68 11.10
N MET A 79 1.72 13.55 11.49
CA MET A 79 2.46 12.71 10.57
C MET A 79 1.55 11.96 9.57
N ALA A 80 0.37 11.56 10.02
CA ALA A 80 -0.61 10.95 9.13
C ALA A 80 -1.15 11.95 8.10
N ARG A 81 -1.43 13.18 8.53
CA ARG A 81 -1.87 14.26 7.63
C ARG A 81 -0.81 14.66 6.62
N ALA A 82 0.47 14.58 6.98
CA ALA A 82 1.56 14.82 6.06
C ALA A 82 1.60 13.81 4.89
N GLN A 83 0.95 12.66 5.03
CA GLN A 83 0.83 11.64 3.98
C GLN A 83 -0.37 11.88 3.04
N GLY A 84 -1.21 12.84 3.34
CA GLY A 84 -2.44 13.14 2.62
C GLY A 84 -3.64 13.26 3.56
N LEU A 85 -4.72 13.85 3.05
CA LEU A 85 -5.93 14.13 3.85
C LEU A 85 -6.92 12.96 3.86
N ASN A 86 -6.71 11.96 3.02
CA ASN A 86 -7.61 10.81 2.86
C ASN A 86 -6.84 9.55 2.43
N CYS A 87 -7.52 8.41 2.43
CA CYS A 87 -6.90 7.13 2.09
C CYS A 87 -6.45 7.06 0.63
N LEU A 88 -7.16 7.70 -0.29
CA LEU A 88 -6.78 7.74 -1.70
C LEU A 88 -5.41 8.41 -1.88
N GLU A 89 -5.23 9.59 -1.30
CA GLU A 89 -3.95 10.32 -1.36
C GLU A 89 -2.82 9.52 -0.71
N ARG A 90 -3.07 8.93 0.46
CA ARG A 90 -2.06 8.17 1.21
C ARG A 90 -1.63 6.89 0.47
N GLY A 91 -2.57 6.20 -0.14
CA GLY A 91 -2.28 5.01 -0.95
C GLY A 91 -1.47 5.35 -2.21
N LYS A 92 -1.82 6.43 -2.90
CA LYS A 92 -1.05 6.93 -4.04
C LYS A 92 0.36 7.37 -3.64
N LEU A 93 0.49 8.02 -2.49
CA LEU A 93 1.80 8.42 -1.95
C LEU A 93 2.70 7.20 -1.71
N LEU A 94 2.17 6.16 -1.05
CA LEU A 94 2.90 4.92 -0.83
C LEU A 94 3.41 4.33 -2.14
N TYR A 95 2.54 4.17 -3.12
CA TYR A 95 2.91 3.62 -4.43
C TYR A 95 4.00 4.45 -5.11
N ASN A 96 3.82 5.76 -5.22
CA ASN A 96 4.73 6.64 -5.93
C ASN A 96 6.09 6.76 -5.23
N LYS A 97 6.12 6.90 -3.91
CA LYS A 97 7.36 6.98 -3.12
C LYS A 97 8.14 5.68 -3.15
N THR A 98 7.45 4.55 -3.11
CA THR A 98 8.09 3.24 -3.16
C THR A 98 8.64 2.95 -4.56
N ARG A 99 7.92 3.32 -5.61
CA ARG A 99 8.41 3.23 -6.99
C ARG A 99 9.67 4.05 -7.18
N THR A 100 9.68 5.30 -6.72
CA THR A 100 10.84 6.18 -6.80
C THR A 100 12.04 5.58 -6.06
N LYS A 101 11.82 5.04 -4.85
CA LYS A 101 12.88 4.40 -4.07
C LYS A 101 13.45 3.17 -4.79
N ALA A 102 12.62 2.35 -5.41
CA ALA A 102 13.07 1.22 -6.20
C ALA A 102 13.94 1.66 -7.38
N GLU A 103 13.55 2.70 -8.09
CA GLU A 103 14.33 3.30 -9.18
C GLU A 103 15.69 3.81 -8.68
N GLU A 104 15.72 4.54 -7.57
CA GLU A 104 16.96 5.06 -6.96
C GLU A 104 17.94 3.93 -6.58
N LEU A 105 17.42 2.81 -6.09
CA LEU A 105 18.22 1.66 -5.67
C LEU A 105 18.52 0.67 -6.80
N GLY A 106 17.97 0.88 -7.99
CA GLY A 106 18.16 0.00 -9.14
C GLY A 106 17.41 -1.34 -9.02
N PHE A 107 16.31 -1.37 -8.30
CA PHE A 107 15.47 -2.57 -8.11
C PHE A 107 14.30 -2.59 -9.08
N ASP A 108 13.90 -3.80 -9.50
CA ASP A 108 12.63 -4.01 -10.19
C ASP A 108 11.47 -3.66 -9.25
N PHE A 109 10.38 -3.15 -9.81
CA PHE A 109 9.21 -2.74 -9.07
C PHE A 109 7.96 -3.45 -9.61
N ASN A 110 7.42 -4.40 -8.84
CA ASN A 110 6.35 -5.29 -9.28
C ASN A 110 4.97 -4.93 -8.69
N TRP A 111 4.84 -3.78 -8.07
CA TRP A 111 3.55 -3.31 -7.56
C TRP A 111 2.68 -2.75 -8.67
N GLU A 112 1.38 -2.85 -8.47
CA GLU A 112 0.37 -2.20 -9.30
C GLU A 112 -0.44 -1.21 -8.47
N LEU A 113 -0.86 -0.11 -9.09
CA LEU A 113 -1.82 0.82 -8.54
C LEU A 113 -3.16 0.61 -9.25
N ILE A 114 -4.18 0.22 -8.50
CA ILE A 114 -5.53 0.00 -9.01
C ILE A 114 -6.46 0.97 -8.29
N THR A 115 -7.10 1.85 -9.05
CA THR A 115 -8.13 2.74 -8.51
C THR A 115 -9.50 2.37 -9.08
N VAL A 116 -10.54 2.46 -8.25
CA VAL A 116 -11.89 2.06 -8.63
C VAL A 116 -12.80 3.28 -8.52
N PRO A 117 -13.40 3.73 -9.64
CA PRO A 117 -14.32 4.87 -9.63
C PRO A 117 -15.60 4.53 -8.86
N ASP A 118 -16.22 5.56 -8.29
CA ASP A 118 -17.50 5.47 -7.56
C ASP A 118 -17.48 4.56 -6.33
N VAL A 119 -16.29 4.27 -5.77
CA VAL A 119 -16.12 3.47 -4.56
C VAL A 119 -15.37 4.29 -3.50
N GLY A 120 -15.93 4.35 -2.31
CA GLY A 120 -15.31 4.95 -1.13
C GLY A 120 -14.52 3.93 -0.31
N HIS A 121 -14.54 4.10 1.02
CA HIS A 121 -13.91 3.17 1.95
C HIS A 121 -14.80 1.94 2.17
N ASP A 122 -14.92 1.13 1.14
CA ASP A 122 -15.83 -0.02 1.10
C ASP A 122 -15.12 -1.25 0.58
N ASN A 123 -14.65 -2.08 1.51
CA ASN A 123 -13.92 -3.31 1.16
C ASN A 123 -14.78 -4.30 0.39
N TYR A 124 -16.10 -4.30 0.62
CA TYR A 124 -17.01 -5.20 -0.07
C TYR A 124 -17.09 -4.86 -1.57
N LYS A 125 -17.16 -3.58 -1.89
CA LYS A 125 -17.15 -3.13 -3.29
C LYS A 125 -15.79 -3.26 -3.96
N LEU A 126 -14.69 -3.24 -3.19
CA LEU A 126 -13.35 -3.45 -3.71
C LEU A 126 -13.00 -4.93 -3.90
N ALA A 127 -13.66 -5.84 -3.19
CA ALA A 127 -13.34 -7.27 -3.21
C ALA A 127 -13.32 -7.92 -4.61
N PRO A 128 -14.24 -7.61 -5.55
CA PRO A 128 -14.18 -8.15 -6.90
C PRO A 128 -12.87 -7.80 -7.63
N PHE A 129 -12.40 -6.56 -7.49
CA PHE A 129 -11.14 -6.10 -8.11
C PHE A 129 -9.92 -6.76 -7.47
N ALA A 130 -9.93 -6.93 -6.15
CA ALA A 130 -8.90 -7.69 -5.46
C ALA A 130 -8.86 -9.15 -5.93
N SER A 131 -10.01 -9.77 -6.10
CA SER A 131 -10.14 -11.15 -6.57
C SER A 131 -9.57 -11.32 -7.99
N ILE A 132 -9.87 -10.41 -8.89
CA ILE A 132 -9.32 -10.42 -10.26
C ILE A 132 -7.79 -10.31 -10.22
N TYR A 133 -7.25 -9.40 -9.43
CA TYR A 133 -5.80 -9.27 -9.30
C TYR A 133 -5.15 -10.54 -8.73
N LEU A 134 -5.73 -11.12 -7.68
CA LEU A 134 -5.15 -12.28 -6.98
C LEU A 134 -5.25 -13.57 -7.79
N PHE A 135 -6.36 -13.77 -8.48
CA PHE A 135 -6.71 -15.07 -9.10
C PHE A 135 -6.88 -15.01 -10.61
N GLY A 136 -6.82 -13.84 -11.19
CA GLY A 136 -7.08 -13.61 -12.62
C GLY A 136 -8.58 -13.63 -12.96
N ASP A 137 -8.86 -13.46 -14.25
CA ASP A 137 -10.21 -13.63 -14.75
C ASP A 137 -10.58 -15.12 -14.66
N VAL A 138 -11.60 -15.41 -13.88
CA VAL A 138 -12.17 -16.75 -13.90
C VAL A 138 -12.96 -16.86 -15.19
N GLU A 139 -12.38 -17.54 -16.19
CA GLU A 139 -13.18 -17.94 -17.34
C GLU A 139 -14.27 -18.89 -16.85
N GLU A 140 -15.50 -18.45 -16.94
CA GLU A 140 -16.64 -19.36 -16.78
C GLU A 140 -16.57 -20.42 -17.88
N LYS A 141 -16.32 -21.63 -17.46
CA LYS A 141 -16.41 -22.79 -18.36
C LYS A 141 -17.85 -23.26 -18.47
#